data_5f314334674f94a0198f61fa2a4fbacf
#
_entry.id   5f314334674f94a0198f61fa2a4fbacf
#
_cell.length_a   1.000
_cell.length_b   1.000
_cell.length_c   1.000
_cell.angle_alpha   90.00
_cell.angle_beta   90.00
_cell.angle_gamma   90.00
#
_symmetry.space_group_name_H-M   'P 1'
#
loop_
_entity.id
_entity.type
_entity.pdbx_description
1 polymer ?
#
loop_
_entity_poly.entity_id
_entity_poly.type
_entity_poly.pdbx_seq_one_letter_code
_entity_poly.pdbx_strand_id
1 'polypeptide(L)'
;MSRVSKPYEIVERALELSRADGCVVIADEESSANLRWAGNALTTNGVTRGRTLTVIATVDGAEGTASGVVSRSAVTAEDLEPLVRAAEEAARAAGPAEDAQPLVEGVPSSPDFTDAPAETSSAVFADFAPALGEAFARARAGGRELYGFANHELTSTYLGTSTGLRLRHDQPNGTLELNAKSPDRTRSAWAGRSTRDFKDVDPAVLDAELAVRLGWAERRIELPAGRYETLLPPTAVADLLIYQLWSSMARDAVEGRTVFSRPGGGTRLGETLSPLPLTLRSDPNEPGLESAPFVIAHASGDDESVFDNGLPVGPVEWVRAGALDRLITTRHTAGLTGMPVAPGAGNLILDGGGDRSLEEMVAATERGLLLTCLWYIREVDPATLLLTGLTRDGVYLVENGEVVGEVNNFRFNESPVDLLSRATEAGRTERTLPREWSDWFTRAAMPALRVPDFNMSSVSKGV
;
A
#
# COMPACT_ATOMS: atom_id res chain seq x y z
N MET A 1 -4.75 -9.40 39.64
CA MET A 1 -4.29 -9.30 38.24
C MET A 1 -5.47 -9.67 37.35
N SER A 2 -6.07 -8.71 36.68
CA SER A 2 -7.15 -8.97 35.70
C SER A 2 -6.57 -9.89 34.63
N ARG A 3 -7.22 -11.03 34.37
CA ARG A 3 -6.88 -11.92 33.26
C ARG A 3 -7.02 -11.08 31.99
N VAL A 4 -5.96 -10.90 31.24
CA VAL A 4 -6.05 -10.30 29.90
C VAL A 4 -6.98 -11.20 29.10
N SER A 5 -8.18 -10.71 28.77
CA SER A 5 -9.16 -11.47 28.01
C SER A 5 -8.61 -11.72 26.61
N LYS A 6 -8.80 -12.94 26.09
CA LYS A 6 -8.37 -13.27 24.74
C LYS A 6 -9.21 -12.48 23.71
N PRO A 7 -8.65 -12.12 22.54
CA PRO A 7 -9.36 -11.28 21.56
C PRO A 7 -10.72 -11.85 21.16
N TYR A 8 -10.78 -13.14 20.86
CA TYR A 8 -12.03 -13.78 20.50
C TYR A 8 -13.07 -13.76 21.64
N GLU A 9 -12.63 -13.87 22.92
CA GLU A 9 -13.54 -13.76 24.08
C GLU A 9 -14.11 -12.34 24.20
N ILE A 10 -13.34 -11.33 23.82
CA ILE A 10 -13.78 -9.93 23.78
C ILE A 10 -14.82 -9.74 22.68
N VAL A 11 -14.57 -10.29 21.48
CA VAL A 11 -15.51 -10.26 20.36
C VAL A 11 -16.82 -10.92 20.75
N GLU A 12 -16.77 -12.16 21.28
CA GLU A 12 -17.98 -12.89 21.73
C GLU A 12 -18.74 -12.08 22.79
N ARG A 13 -18.03 -11.55 23.78
CA ARG A 13 -18.67 -10.82 24.87
C ARG A 13 -19.29 -9.51 24.39
N ALA A 14 -18.66 -8.80 23.47
CA ALA A 14 -19.24 -7.59 22.89
C ALA A 14 -20.50 -7.90 22.07
N LEU A 15 -20.50 -8.98 21.29
CA LEU A 15 -21.69 -9.46 20.57
C LEU A 15 -22.84 -9.86 21.52
N GLU A 16 -22.55 -10.59 22.61
CA GLU A 16 -23.55 -10.94 23.64
C GLU A 16 -24.17 -9.72 24.33
N LEU A 17 -23.40 -8.65 24.47
CA LEU A 17 -23.86 -7.41 25.10
C LEU A 17 -24.73 -6.58 24.16
N SER A 18 -24.62 -6.75 22.85
CA SER A 18 -25.37 -5.94 21.88
C SER A 18 -26.87 -6.19 21.99
N ARG A 19 -27.61 -5.09 21.86
CA ARG A 19 -29.08 -5.04 21.78
C ARG A 19 -29.54 -4.41 20.46
N ALA A 20 -28.63 -4.16 19.54
CA ALA A 20 -28.90 -3.65 18.19
C ALA A 20 -29.51 -4.76 17.32
N ASP A 21 -30.14 -4.39 16.22
CA ASP A 21 -30.69 -5.33 15.24
C ASP A 21 -29.57 -6.12 14.54
N GLY A 22 -28.42 -5.46 14.30
CA GLY A 22 -27.19 -6.08 13.85
C GLY A 22 -25.97 -5.55 14.58
N CYS A 23 -24.93 -6.37 14.66
CA CYS A 23 -23.67 -5.99 15.30
C CYS A 23 -22.48 -6.64 14.59
N VAL A 24 -21.44 -5.84 14.34
CA VAL A 24 -20.12 -6.32 13.93
C VAL A 24 -19.11 -5.88 14.97
N VAL A 25 -18.20 -6.75 15.34
CA VAL A 25 -17.12 -6.47 16.29
C VAL A 25 -15.80 -6.86 15.66
N ILE A 26 -14.85 -5.93 15.62
CA ILE A 26 -13.50 -6.13 15.11
C ILE A 26 -12.53 -5.87 16.24
N ALA A 27 -11.70 -6.87 16.59
CA ALA A 27 -10.63 -6.73 17.55
C ALA A 27 -9.29 -6.89 16.83
N ASP A 28 -8.50 -5.84 16.80
CA ASP A 28 -7.16 -5.83 16.25
C ASP A 28 -6.13 -5.91 17.37
N GLU A 29 -5.30 -6.94 17.32
CA GLU A 29 -4.13 -7.11 18.17
C GLU A 29 -2.90 -6.78 17.38
N GLU A 30 -2.25 -5.69 17.75
CA GLU A 30 -1.09 -5.17 17.03
C GLU A 30 0.18 -5.41 17.81
N SER A 31 1.24 -5.81 17.12
CA SER A 31 2.59 -5.83 17.64
C SER A 31 3.56 -5.28 16.60
N SER A 32 4.56 -4.50 17.04
CA SER A 32 5.60 -4.01 16.15
C SER A 32 6.97 -4.12 16.78
N ALA A 33 7.99 -4.30 15.94
CA ALA A 33 9.39 -4.25 16.30
C ALA A 33 10.14 -3.41 15.28
N ASN A 34 11.04 -2.54 15.75
CA ASN A 34 11.78 -1.66 14.85
C ASN A 34 13.25 -1.51 15.22
N LEU A 35 14.05 -1.15 14.21
CA LEU A 35 15.44 -0.72 14.33
C LEU A 35 15.62 0.58 13.55
N ARG A 36 16.27 1.57 14.14
CA ARG A 36 16.67 2.81 13.47
C ARG A 36 18.17 3.02 13.60
N TRP A 37 18.76 3.57 12.55
CA TRP A 37 20.20 3.89 12.54
C TRP A 37 20.50 5.20 11.82
N ALA A 38 21.61 5.81 12.21
CA ALA A 38 22.12 7.04 11.62
C ALA A 38 23.65 7.03 11.69
N GLY A 39 24.31 7.43 10.59
CA GLY A 39 25.76 7.53 10.53
C GLY A 39 26.47 6.20 10.85
N ASN A 40 25.97 5.08 10.33
CA ASN A 40 26.51 3.73 10.54
C ASN A 40 26.45 3.24 12.01
N ALA A 41 25.46 3.67 12.77
CA ALA A 41 25.26 3.20 14.14
C ALA A 41 23.77 3.08 14.46
N LEU A 42 23.38 2.02 15.19
CA LEU A 42 22.02 1.93 15.71
C LEU A 42 21.77 3.07 16.70
N THR A 43 20.59 3.68 16.58
CA THR A 43 20.17 4.82 17.43
C THR A 43 19.06 4.42 18.38
N THR A 44 17.99 3.80 17.85
CA THR A 44 16.85 3.36 18.65
C THR A 44 16.36 2.01 18.15
N ASN A 45 15.78 1.26 19.05
CA ASN A 45 14.99 0.08 18.77
C ASN A 45 13.80 0.03 19.73
N GLY A 46 12.78 -0.70 19.41
CA GLY A 46 11.62 -0.82 20.27
C GLY A 46 10.72 -1.96 19.85
N VAL A 47 9.88 -2.36 20.80
CA VAL A 47 8.75 -3.25 20.57
C VAL A 47 7.53 -2.58 21.17
N THR A 48 6.44 -2.52 20.42
CA THR A 48 5.16 -2.01 20.92
C THR A 48 4.09 -3.08 20.78
N ARG A 49 3.06 -2.98 21.59
CA ARG A 49 1.85 -3.79 21.52
C ARG A 49 0.65 -2.91 21.76
N GLY A 50 -0.40 -3.18 21.03
CA GLY A 50 -1.66 -2.47 21.11
C GLY A 50 -2.85 -3.39 20.89
N ARG A 51 -4.01 -2.95 21.32
CA ARG A 51 -5.30 -3.54 21.01
C ARG A 51 -6.25 -2.42 20.67
N THR A 52 -6.95 -2.56 19.55
CA THR A 52 -8.06 -1.69 19.19
C THR A 52 -9.32 -2.53 19.05
N LEU A 53 -10.43 -2.07 19.62
CA LEU A 53 -11.73 -2.68 19.45
C LEU A 53 -12.65 -1.72 18.74
N THR A 54 -13.22 -2.16 17.61
CA THR A 54 -14.27 -1.46 16.88
C THR A 54 -15.57 -2.20 17.03
N VAL A 55 -16.62 -1.50 17.46
CA VAL A 55 -17.98 -2.00 17.53
C VAL A 55 -18.82 -1.20 16.55
N ILE A 56 -19.51 -1.93 15.67
CA ILE A 56 -20.44 -1.40 14.69
C ILE A 56 -21.82 -1.94 15.04
N ALA A 57 -22.73 -1.08 15.41
CA ALA A 57 -24.11 -1.41 15.66
C ALA A 57 -24.98 -0.96 14.48
N THR A 58 -25.94 -1.76 14.06
CA THR A 58 -26.96 -1.38 13.10
C THR A 58 -28.34 -1.41 13.72
N VAL A 59 -29.16 -0.42 13.41
CA VAL A 59 -30.53 -0.27 13.95
C VAL A 59 -31.48 -0.04 12.79
N ASP A 60 -32.50 -0.89 12.71
CA ASP A 60 -33.53 -0.81 11.68
C ASP A 60 -34.57 0.24 12.07
N GLY A 61 -34.86 1.15 11.18
CA GLY A 61 -35.86 2.18 11.32
C GLY A 61 -36.87 2.19 10.17
N ALA A 62 -37.93 3.00 10.33
CA ALA A 62 -38.97 3.10 9.29
C ALA A 62 -38.44 3.68 7.96
N GLU A 63 -37.34 4.43 7.97
CA GLU A 63 -36.75 5.08 6.80
C GLU A 63 -35.53 4.33 6.27
N GLY A 64 -35.08 3.25 6.93
CA GLY A 64 -33.93 2.43 6.58
C GLY A 64 -33.07 2.06 7.78
N THR A 65 -31.99 1.35 7.54
CA THR A 65 -31.04 0.91 8.57
C THR A 65 -29.99 2.00 8.82
N ALA A 66 -29.81 2.37 10.08
CA ALA A 66 -28.72 3.25 10.51
C ALA A 66 -27.55 2.45 11.04
N SER A 67 -26.35 2.98 10.95
CA SER A 67 -25.15 2.39 11.56
C SER A 67 -24.45 3.36 12.51
N GLY A 68 -23.87 2.83 13.58
CA GLY A 68 -23.07 3.57 14.53
C GLY A 68 -21.75 2.84 14.78
N VAL A 69 -20.64 3.54 14.60
CA VAL A 69 -19.30 2.99 14.72
C VAL A 69 -18.57 3.65 15.88
N VAL A 70 -18.01 2.85 16.77
CA VAL A 70 -17.15 3.34 17.85
C VAL A 70 -15.90 2.47 17.95
N SER A 71 -14.74 3.10 17.82
CA SER A 71 -13.43 2.47 18.00
C SER A 71 -12.73 2.99 19.25
N ARG A 72 -12.04 2.10 19.98
CA ARG A 72 -11.27 2.46 21.16
C ARG A 72 -10.04 1.58 21.31
N SER A 73 -8.91 2.20 21.58
CA SER A 73 -7.66 1.50 21.90
C SER A 73 -7.55 1.20 23.40
N ALA A 74 -6.72 0.20 23.74
CA ALA A 74 -6.43 -0.25 25.11
C ALA A 74 -7.68 -0.66 25.92
N VAL A 75 -8.67 -1.29 25.26
CA VAL A 75 -9.94 -1.70 25.88
C VAL A 75 -9.74 -2.81 26.91
N THR A 76 -10.35 -2.64 28.07
CA THR A 76 -10.46 -3.65 29.14
C THR A 76 -11.84 -4.30 29.15
N ALA A 77 -12.02 -5.36 29.93
CA ALA A 77 -13.33 -6.02 30.06
C ALA A 77 -14.43 -5.09 30.62
N GLU A 78 -14.06 -4.10 31.43
CA GLU A 78 -14.96 -3.11 32.03
C GLU A 78 -15.43 -2.06 31.01
N ASP A 79 -14.66 -1.85 29.96
CA ASP A 79 -14.97 -0.90 28.88
C ASP A 79 -15.95 -1.46 27.85
N LEU A 80 -16.19 -2.78 27.79
CA LEU A 80 -16.95 -3.42 26.71
C LEU A 80 -18.40 -2.97 26.66
N GLU A 81 -19.11 -3.03 27.78
CA GLU A 81 -20.53 -2.64 27.77
C GLU A 81 -20.70 -1.16 27.44
N PRO A 82 -19.96 -0.22 28.05
CA PRO A 82 -19.99 1.18 27.65
C PRO A 82 -19.73 1.41 26.15
N LEU A 83 -18.77 0.69 25.57
CA LEU A 83 -18.42 0.80 24.15
C LEU A 83 -19.57 0.33 23.25
N VAL A 84 -20.14 -0.84 23.56
CA VAL A 84 -21.29 -1.38 22.82
C VAL A 84 -22.49 -0.43 22.92
N ARG A 85 -22.81 0.12 24.13
CA ARG A 85 -23.90 1.10 24.28
C ARG A 85 -23.63 2.36 23.48
N ALA A 86 -22.39 2.84 23.44
CA ALA A 86 -22.03 4.03 22.66
C ALA A 86 -22.23 3.81 21.15
N ALA A 87 -21.87 2.63 20.61
CA ALA A 87 -22.14 2.30 19.21
C ALA A 87 -23.64 2.22 18.90
N GLU A 88 -24.43 1.60 19.78
CA GLU A 88 -25.90 1.55 19.65
C GLU A 88 -26.53 2.95 19.72
N GLU A 89 -26.03 3.81 20.60
CA GLU A 89 -26.52 5.18 20.74
C GLU A 89 -26.16 6.02 19.50
N ALA A 90 -24.93 5.86 18.98
CA ALA A 90 -24.52 6.48 17.74
C ALA A 90 -25.41 6.05 16.56
N ALA A 91 -25.73 4.73 16.44
CA ALA A 91 -26.63 4.23 15.41
C ALA A 91 -28.03 4.83 15.52
N ARG A 92 -28.60 4.90 16.75
CA ARG A 92 -29.94 5.48 16.96
C ARG A 92 -29.98 6.99 16.70
N ALA A 93 -28.86 7.68 16.91
CA ALA A 93 -28.73 9.13 16.66
C ALA A 93 -28.46 9.46 15.19
N ALA A 94 -27.94 8.51 14.41
CA ALA A 94 -27.68 8.66 12.98
C ALA A 94 -29.01 8.51 12.19
N GLY A 95 -29.05 9.14 11.02
CA GLY A 95 -30.05 8.83 10.00
C GLY A 95 -29.77 7.50 9.30
N PRO A 96 -30.65 7.07 8.36
CA PRO A 96 -30.41 5.88 7.54
C PRO A 96 -29.06 5.97 6.83
N ALA A 97 -28.28 4.91 6.89
CA ALA A 97 -27.00 4.83 6.18
C ALA A 97 -27.26 4.67 4.68
N GLU A 98 -26.58 5.46 3.87
CA GLU A 98 -26.74 5.40 2.42
C GLU A 98 -26.32 4.03 1.86
N ASP A 99 -25.26 3.46 2.44
CA ASP A 99 -24.67 2.17 2.07
C ASP A 99 -25.30 0.96 2.78
N ALA A 100 -26.44 1.17 3.47
CA ALA A 100 -27.11 0.11 4.21
C ALA A 100 -27.37 -1.13 3.36
N GLN A 101 -26.92 -2.28 3.88
CA GLN A 101 -27.10 -3.62 3.31
C GLN A 101 -27.31 -4.61 4.47
N PRO A 102 -27.96 -5.76 4.25
CA PRO A 102 -27.94 -6.83 5.23
C PRO A 102 -26.50 -7.21 5.58
N LEU A 103 -26.22 -7.47 6.86
CA LEU A 103 -24.90 -7.96 7.26
C LEU A 103 -24.57 -9.27 6.55
N VAL A 104 -23.30 -9.46 6.22
CA VAL A 104 -22.83 -10.68 5.55
C VAL A 104 -23.11 -11.90 6.41
N GLU A 105 -23.52 -12.99 5.79
CA GLU A 105 -23.82 -14.27 6.44
C GLU A 105 -23.34 -15.47 5.59
N GLY A 106 -23.33 -16.66 6.19
CA GLY A 106 -23.03 -17.90 5.46
C GLY A 106 -21.56 -18.14 5.11
N VAL A 107 -20.64 -17.26 5.53
CA VAL A 107 -19.20 -17.47 5.37
C VAL A 107 -18.70 -18.43 6.44
N PRO A 108 -17.95 -19.50 6.08
CA PRO A 108 -17.37 -20.41 7.06
C PRO A 108 -16.48 -19.71 8.06
N SER A 109 -16.57 -20.09 9.33
CA SER A 109 -15.68 -19.57 10.38
C SER A 109 -14.23 -19.97 10.12
N SER A 110 -13.31 -19.07 10.43
CA SER A 110 -11.87 -19.38 10.43
C SER A 110 -11.58 -20.45 11.48
N PRO A 111 -10.90 -21.54 11.12
CA PRO A 111 -10.63 -22.64 12.04
C PRO A 111 -9.75 -22.24 13.22
N ASP A 112 -8.96 -21.19 13.05
CA ASP A 112 -8.02 -20.61 14.01
C ASP A 112 -8.59 -19.39 14.77
N PHE A 113 -9.91 -19.15 14.68
CA PHE A 113 -10.55 -17.99 15.34
C PHE A 113 -10.27 -17.91 16.84
N THR A 114 -10.11 -19.06 17.52
CA THR A 114 -9.85 -19.10 18.97
C THR A 114 -8.38 -19.14 19.35
N ASP A 115 -7.47 -19.12 18.36
CA ASP A 115 -6.03 -19.13 18.60
C ASP A 115 -5.55 -17.80 19.19
N ALA A 116 -4.40 -17.82 19.83
CA ALA A 116 -3.77 -16.60 20.31
C ALA A 116 -3.33 -15.71 19.13
N PRO A 117 -3.32 -14.38 19.28
CA PRO A 117 -2.82 -13.50 18.26
C PRO A 117 -1.37 -13.83 17.94
N ALA A 118 -1.02 -13.74 16.68
CA ALA A 118 0.37 -13.78 16.27
C ALA A 118 1.07 -12.49 16.72
N GLU A 119 2.33 -12.59 17.11
CA GLU A 119 3.09 -11.46 17.64
C GLU A 119 4.48 -11.37 16.99
N THR A 120 4.97 -10.16 16.81
CA THR A 120 6.37 -9.90 16.48
C THR A 120 7.17 -9.41 17.68
N SER A 121 8.48 -9.53 17.58
CA SER A 121 9.44 -9.03 18.58
C SER A 121 10.77 -8.70 17.90
N SER A 122 11.74 -8.20 18.65
CA SER A 122 13.10 -7.97 18.16
C SER A 122 13.77 -9.23 17.56
N ALA A 123 13.25 -10.43 17.87
CA ALA A 123 13.74 -11.68 17.29
C ALA A 123 13.57 -11.76 15.76
N VAL A 124 12.64 -11.01 15.16
CA VAL A 124 12.47 -10.92 13.71
C VAL A 124 13.73 -10.40 13.01
N PHE A 125 14.57 -9.63 13.72
CA PHE A 125 15.81 -9.06 13.20
C PHE A 125 17.05 -9.87 13.58
N ALA A 126 16.92 -11.11 14.09
CA ALA A 126 18.06 -11.89 14.61
C ALA A 126 19.18 -12.09 13.57
N ASP A 127 18.84 -12.35 12.31
CA ASP A 127 19.80 -12.49 11.21
C ASP A 127 20.12 -11.16 10.54
N PHE A 128 19.11 -10.28 10.42
CA PHE A 128 19.23 -8.97 9.78
C PHE A 128 20.17 -8.02 10.52
N ALA A 129 20.06 -7.92 11.85
CA ALA A 129 20.82 -6.92 12.62
C ALA A 129 22.35 -7.16 12.61
N PRO A 130 22.89 -8.39 12.74
CA PRO A 130 24.31 -8.64 12.54
C PRO A 130 24.78 -8.28 11.11
N ALA A 131 24.04 -8.69 10.07
CA ALA A 131 24.36 -8.37 8.68
C ALA A 131 24.35 -6.85 8.40
N LEU A 132 23.43 -6.10 9.02
CA LEU A 132 23.42 -4.63 9.00
C LEU A 132 24.68 -4.04 9.66
N GLY A 133 25.14 -4.63 10.79
CA GLY A 133 26.39 -4.24 11.46
C GLY A 133 27.60 -4.40 10.54
N GLU A 134 27.66 -5.48 9.74
CA GLU A 134 28.70 -5.69 8.72
C GLU A 134 28.55 -4.66 7.56
N ALA A 135 27.33 -4.32 7.15
CA ALA A 135 27.10 -3.27 6.17
C ALA A 135 27.61 -1.90 6.67
N PHE A 136 27.42 -1.58 7.94
CA PHE A 136 28.01 -0.38 8.54
C PHE A 136 29.55 -0.36 8.48
N ALA A 137 30.20 -1.51 8.70
CA ALA A 137 31.65 -1.60 8.61
C ALA A 137 32.14 -1.39 7.17
N ARG A 138 31.50 -2.02 6.19
CA ARG A 138 31.77 -1.81 4.75
C ARG A 138 31.55 -0.37 4.33
N ALA A 139 30.45 0.22 4.74
CA ALA A 139 30.12 1.62 4.41
C ALA A 139 31.17 2.59 4.95
N ARG A 140 31.62 2.43 6.23
CA ARG A 140 32.71 3.24 6.80
C ARG A 140 34.01 3.10 6.00
N ALA A 141 34.39 1.86 5.67
CA ALA A 141 35.60 1.59 4.90
C ALA A 141 35.53 2.21 3.49
N GLY A 142 34.34 2.27 2.89
CA GLY A 142 34.07 2.90 1.59
C GLY A 142 33.73 4.40 1.66
N GLY A 143 33.89 5.08 2.82
CA GLY A 143 33.61 6.50 2.97
C GLY A 143 32.13 6.84 2.79
N ARG A 144 31.23 6.02 3.27
CA ARG A 144 29.76 6.24 3.21
C ARG A 144 29.13 6.24 4.59
N GLU A 145 28.05 6.98 4.76
CA GLU A 145 27.21 6.96 5.94
C GLU A 145 25.84 6.34 5.62
N LEU A 146 25.46 5.29 6.32
CA LEU A 146 24.15 4.65 6.19
C LEU A 146 23.17 5.20 7.24
N TYR A 147 21.97 5.52 6.77
CA TYR A 147 20.82 5.94 7.56
C TYR A 147 19.64 5.04 7.18
N GLY A 148 18.73 4.81 8.10
CA GLY A 148 17.55 4.05 7.72
C GLY A 148 16.71 3.57 8.89
N PHE A 149 15.70 2.79 8.51
CA PHE A 149 14.68 2.29 9.38
C PHE A 149 14.21 0.91 8.90
N ALA A 150 14.20 -0.05 9.79
CA ALA A 150 13.55 -1.35 9.60
C ALA A 150 12.39 -1.45 10.56
N ASN A 151 11.20 -1.75 10.06
CA ASN A 151 10.00 -1.94 10.83
C ASN A 151 9.35 -3.27 10.47
N HIS A 152 8.88 -4.00 11.47
CA HIS A 152 8.05 -5.17 11.29
C HIS A 152 6.81 -5.03 12.16
N GLU A 153 5.66 -5.14 11.55
CA GLU A 153 4.36 -5.09 12.19
C GLU A 153 3.62 -6.40 11.95
N LEU A 154 2.85 -6.80 12.93
CA LEU A 154 1.94 -7.92 12.83
C LEU A 154 0.63 -7.54 13.50
N THR A 155 -0.45 -7.58 12.69
CA THR A 155 -1.82 -7.35 13.15
C THR A 155 -2.59 -8.65 13.05
N SER A 156 -3.17 -9.10 14.17
CA SER A 156 -4.14 -10.20 14.20
C SER A 156 -5.54 -9.62 14.35
N THR A 157 -6.34 -9.69 13.31
CA THR A 157 -7.73 -9.22 13.29
C THR A 157 -8.68 -10.36 13.58
N TYR A 158 -9.58 -10.16 14.55
CA TYR A 158 -10.70 -11.04 14.90
C TYR A 158 -11.99 -10.31 14.59
N LEU A 159 -12.75 -10.81 13.62
CA LEU A 159 -14.04 -10.25 13.22
C LEU A 159 -15.16 -11.20 13.59
N GLY A 160 -16.13 -10.71 14.34
CA GLY A 160 -17.36 -11.43 14.66
C GLY A 160 -18.60 -10.62 14.31
N THR A 161 -19.67 -11.29 13.90
CA THR A 161 -20.95 -10.65 13.59
C THR A 161 -22.10 -11.30 14.32
N SER A 162 -23.19 -10.57 14.49
CA SER A 162 -24.47 -11.11 14.99
C SER A 162 -25.08 -12.14 14.05
N THR A 163 -24.70 -12.15 12.77
CA THR A 163 -25.09 -13.17 11.78
C THR A 163 -24.30 -14.47 11.88
N GLY A 164 -23.33 -14.54 12.81
CA GLY A 164 -22.60 -15.77 13.12
C GLY A 164 -21.21 -15.88 12.49
N LEU A 165 -20.71 -14.88 11.77
CA LEU A 165 -19.34 -14.91 11.25
C LEU A 165 -18.33 -14.88 12.39
N ARG A 166 -17.26 -15.67 12.25
CA ARG A 166 -16.10 -15.73 13.14
C ARG A 166 -14.86 -15.88 12.27
N LEU A 167 -14.27 -14.74 11.91
CA LEU A 167 -13.17 -14.67 10.96
C LEU A 167 -11.90 -14.16 11.64
N ARG A 168 -10.76 -14.68 11.22
CA ARG A 168 -9.45 -14.27 11.70
C ARG A 168 -8.47 -14.12 10.55
N HIS A 169 -7.60 -13.11 10.64
CA HIS A 169 -6.48 -12.92 9.73
C HIS A 169 -5.26 -12.37 10.47
N ASP A 170 -4.10 -12.94 10.18
CA ASP A 170 -2.82 -12.44 10.67
C ASP A 170 -2.07 -11.76 9.52
N GLN A 171 -1.83 -10.46 9.62
CA GLN A 171 -1.17 -9.67 8.60
C GLN A 171 0.24 -9.24 9.05
N PRO A 172 1.29 -9.96 8.65
CA PRO A 172 2.66 -9.48 8.80
C PRO A 172 3.00 -8.45 7.72
N ASN A 173 3.66 -7.35 8.12
CA ASN A 173 4.23 -6.34 7.23
C ASN A 173 5.64 -5.99 7.70
N GLY A 174 6.60 -6.05 6.80
CA GLY A 174 7.95 -5.59 7.04
C GLY A 174 8.38 -4.55 6.01
N THR A 175 9.00 -3.49 6.45
CA THR A 175 9.58 -2.45 5.61
C THR A 175 11.02 -2.18 5.99
N LEU A 176 11.85 -2.02 4.98
CA LEU A 176 13.21 -1.55 5.13
C LEU A 176 13.44 -0.37 4.21
N GLU A 177 13.87 0.74 4.80
CA GLU A 177 14.41 1.87 4.06
C GLU A 177 15.88 2.07 4.43
N LEU A 178 16.73 2.15 3.41
CA LEU A 178 18.16 2.38 3.57
C LEU A 178 18.60 3.55 2.68
N ASN A 179 19.22 4.53 3.30
CA ASN A 179 19.83 5.67 2.62
C ASN A 179 21.33 5.62 2.81
N ALA A 180 22.08 5.85 1.74
CA ALA A 180 23.52 6.09 1.81
C ALA A 180 23.82 7.57 1.48
N LYS A 181 24.73 8.16 2.22
CA LYS A 181 25.21 9.53 1.99
C LYS A 181 26.74 9.56 1.90
N SER A 182 27.24 10.50 1.08
CA SER A 182 28.65 10.85 1.11
C SER A 182 29.00 11.54 2.44
N PRO A 183 30.28 11.54 2.92
CA PRO A 183 30.67 12.13 4.19
C PRO A 183 30.37 13.63 4.30
N ASP A 184 30.44 14.35 3.18
CA ASP A 184 30.07 15.77 3.07
C ASP A 184 28.55 15.99 2.94
N ARG A 185 27.77 14.88 2.83
CA ARG A 185 26.29 14.84 2.67
C ARG A 185 25.76 15.58 1.45
N THR A 186 26.60 15.79 0.45
CA THR A 186 26.20 16.43 -0.82
C THR A 186 25.58 15.44 -1.79
N ARG A 187 25.77 14.14 -1.59
CA ARG A 187 25.22 13.04 -2.40
C ARG A 187 24.43 12.10 -1.51
N SER A 188 23.31 11.64 -2.02
CA SER A 188 22.49 10.65 -1.36
C SER A 188 21.89 9.66 -2.35
N ALA A 189 21.62 8.45 -1.90
CA ALA A 189 20.89 7.43 -2.63
C ALA A 189 19.97 6.67 -1.68
N TRP A 190 18.84 6.20 -2.18
CA TRP A 190 17.85 5.45 -1.44
C TRP A 190 17.62 4.07 -2.05
N ALA A 191 17.38 3.07 -1.21
CA ALA A 191 16.86 1.77 -1.57
C ALA A 191 15.87 1.29 -0.51
N GLY A 192 14.78 0.67 -0.94
CA GLY A 192 13.77 0.11 -0.04
C GLY A 192 13.42 -1.32 -0.39
N ARG A 193 12.95 -2.08 0.60
CA ARG A 193 12.41 -3.43 0.43
C ARG A 193 11.18 -3.61 1.29
N SER A 194 10.15 -4.21 0.73
CA SER A 194 9.08 -4.82 1.50
C SER A 194 9.42 -6.28 1.78
N THR A 195 9.08 -6.74 2.96
CA THR A 195 9.37 -8.11 3.41
C THR A 195 8.25 -8.59 4.33
N ARG A 196 8.20 -9.88 4.55
CA ARG A 196 7.26 -10.48 5.48
C ARG A 196 7.88 -10.75 6.87
N ASP A 197 9.18 -11.06 6.92
CA ASP A 197 9.84 -11.53 8.14
C ASP A 197 11.35 -11.26 8.17
N PHE A 198 11.86 -10.41 7.30
CA PHE A 198 13.29 -10.04 7.14
C PHE A 198 14.24 -11.18 6.74
N LYS A 199 13.76 -12.39 6.41
CA LYS A 199 14.62 -13.50 5.96
C LYS A 199 15.08 -13.34 4.51
N ASP A 200 14.32 -12.62 3.70
CA ASP A 200 14.59 -12.36 2.28
C ASP A 200 15.29 -11.00 2.05
N VAL A 201 15.76 -10.34 3.10
CA VAL A 201 16.45 -9.03 3.02
C VAL A 201 17.93 -9.17 3.36
N ASP A 202 18.78 -8.93 2.38
CA ASP A 202 20.23 -8.91 2.56
C ASP A 202 20.78 -7.47 2.57
N PRO A 203 21.25 -6.95 3.73
CA PRO A 203 21.86 -5.63 3.83
C PRO A 203 23.12 -5.46 2.97
N ALA A 204 23.82 -6.55 2.62
CA ALA A 204 25.00 -6.47 1.78
C ALA A 204 24.66 -6.12 0.33
N VAL A 205 23.58 -6.70 -0.20
CA VAL A 205 23.08 -6.40 -1.55
C VAL A 205 22.64 -4.93 -1.63
N LEU A 206 21.92 -4.45 -0.62
CA LEU A 206 21.46 -3.06 -0.57
C LEU A 206 22.60 -2.06 -0.41
N ASP A 207 23.59 -2.35 0.44
CA ASP A 207 24.79 -1.51 0.56
C ASP A 207 25.57 -1.42 -0.75
N ALA A 208 25.69 -2.54 -1.49
CA ALA A 208 26.35 -2.58 -2.81
C ALA A 208 25.56 -1.74 -3.84
N GLU A 209 24.24 -1.87 -3.90
CA GLU A 209 23.36 -1.08 -4.77
C GLU A 209 23.52 0.42 -4.50
N LEU A 210 23.48 0.80 -3.23
CA LEU A 210 23.64 2.19 -2.83
C LEU A 210 25.05 2.74 -3.09
N ALA A 211 26.09 1.91 -2.96
CA ALA A 211 27.46 2.28 -3.30
C ALA A 211 27.61 2.62 -4.79
N VAL A 212 26.97 1.82 -5.67
CA VAL A 212 26.94 2.08 -7.12
C VAL A 212 26.22 3.40 -7.40
N ARG A 213 25.05 3.62 -6.82
CA ARG A 213 24.27 4.86 -7.03
C ARG A 213 24.99 6.12 -6.54
N LEU A 214 25.68 6.04 -5.40
CA LEU A 214 26.53 7.15 -4.93
C LEU A 214 27.74 7.41 -5.85
N GLY A 215 28.28 6.35 -6.47
CA GLY A 215 29.31 6.48 -7.50
C GLY A 215 28.80 7.22 -8.74
N TRP A 216 27.59 6.92 -9.20
CA TRP A 216 26.96 7.66 -10.30
C TRP A 216 26.78 9.14 -9.96
N ALA A 217 26.49 9.47 -8.69
CA ALA A 217 26.30 10.85 -8.22
C ALA A 217 27.59 11.66 -8.07
N GLU A 218 28.77 11.09 -8.36
CA GLU A 218 30.04 11.85 -8.40
C GLU A 218 30.07 12.88 -9.53
N ARG A 219 29.41 12.56 -10.64
CA ARG A 219 29.26 13.46 -11.76
C ARG A 219 27.85 14.07 -11.77
N ARG A 220 27.77 15.37 -11.58
CA ARG A 220 26.51 16.13 -11.69
C ARG A 220 26.33 16.71 -13.07
N ILE A 221 25.10 16.59 -13.58
CA ILE A 221 24.72 17.06 -14.93
C ILE A 221 23.45 17.89 -14.75
N GLU A 222 23.50 19.12 -15.24
CA GLU A 222 22.33 20.00 -15.23
C GLU A 222 21.54 19.80 -16.53
N LEU A 223 20.27 19.43 -16.39
CA LEU A 223 19.32 19.35 -17.48
C LEU A 223 18.18 20.36 -17.28
N PRO A 224 17.67 20.98 -18.36
CA PRO A 224 16.49 21.83 -18.29
C PRO A 224 15.23 21.02 -17.97
N ALA A 225 14.16 21.69 -17.54
CA ALA A 225 12.83 21.11 -17.55
C ALA A 225 12.45 20.71 -18.98
N GLY A 226 11.71 19.62 -19.13
CA GLY A 226 11.36 19.07 -20.43
C GLY A 226 10.73 17.70 -20.37
N ARG A 227 10.60 17.06 -21.51
CA ARG A 227 10.10 15.70 -21.63
C ARG A 227 11.24 14.77 -21.99
N TYR A 228 11.34 13.65 -21.29
CA TYR A 228 12.47 12.72 -21.42
C TYR A 228 11.97 11.28 -21.52
N GLU A 229 12.62 10.48 -22.36
CA GLU A 229 12.51 9.02 -22.18
C GLU A 229 12.97 8.68 -20.77
N THR A 230 12.17 7.91 -20.04
CA THR A 230 12.43 7.64 -18.64
C THR A 230 12.22 6.16 -18.34
N LEU A 231 13.16 5.59 -17.63
CA LEU A 231 13.04 4.27 -16.99
C LEU A 231 12.56 4.49 -15.57
N LEU A 232 11.40 3.91 -15.27
CA LEU A 232 10.82 3.87 -13.93
C LEU A 232 11.10 2.49 -13.34
N PRO A 233 11.87 2.36 -12.25
CA PRO A 233 12.02 1.10 -11.54
C PRO A 233 10.72 0.70 -10.85
N PRO A 234 10.60 -0.57 -10.40
CA PRO A 234 9.39 -1.10 -9.77
C PRO A 234 8.81 -0.23 -8.65
N THR A 235 9.67 0.39 -7.83
CA THR A 235 9.22 1.29 -6.74
C THR A 235 8.49 2.53 -7.24
N ALA A 236 9.01 3.20 -8.28
CA ALA A 236 8.38 4.37 -8.87
C ALA A 236 7.08 4.02 -9.62
N VAL A 237 7.04 2.84 -10.27
CA VAL A 237 5.81 2.33 -10.89
C VAL A 237 4.76 2.05 -9.81
N ALA A 238 5.14 1.44 -8.69
CA ALA A 238 4.24 1.17 -7.57
C ALA A 238 3.65 2.46 -7.00
N ASP A 239 4.46 3.50 -6.78
CA ASP A 239 4.00 4.79 -6.27
C ASP A 239 2.89 5.40 -7.14
N LEU A 240 3.01 5.30 -8.47
CA LEU A 240 2.04 5.86 -9.40
C LEU A 240 0.78 4.98 -9.52
N LEU A 241 0.94 3.65 -9.61
CA LEU A 241 -0.20 2.75 -9.81
C LEU A 241 -1.03 2.50 -8.55
N ILE A 242 -0.45 2.62 -7.36
CA ILE A 242 -1.21 2.62 -6.10
C ILE A 242 -2.16 3.83 -6.07
N TYR A 243 -1.69 5.00 -6.50
CA TYR A 243 -2.57 6.18 -6.60
C TYR A 243 -3.70 5.94 -7.62
N GLN A 244 -3.40 5.29 -8.75
CA GLN A 244 -4.41 4.89 -9.72
C GLN A 244 -5.46 3.95 -9.11
N LEU A 245 -5.04 2.97 -8.29
CA LEU A 245 -5.96 2.06 -7.60
C LEU A 245 -6.87 2.85 -6.64
N TRP A 246 -6.33 3.76 -5.85
CA TRP A 246 -7.11 4.59 -4.92
C TRP A 246 -8.10 5.52 -5.61
N SER A 247 -7.89 5.82 -6.90
CA SER A 247 -8.82 6.61 -7.72
C SER A 247 -9.82 5.75 -8.50
N SER A 248 -9.81 4.41 -8.28
CA SER A 248 -10.60 3.45 -9.07
C SER A 248 -11.96 3.11 -8.45
N MET A 249 -12.59 4.05 -7.73
CA MET A 249 -13.90 3.85 -7.12
C MET A 249 -14.99 3.88 -8.18
N ALA A 250 -15.82 2.82 -8.24
CA ALA A 250 -16.89 2.71 -9.23
C ALA A 250 -17.93 3.82 -9.09
N ARG A 251 -18.28 4.23 -7.86
CA ARG A 251 -19.21 5.32 -7.59
C ARG A 251 -18.70 6.62 -8.20
N ASP A 252 -17.48 6.99 -7.91
CA ASP A 252 -16.84 8.21 -8.43
C ASP A 252 -16.75 8.23 -9.95
N ALA A 253 -16.45 7.07 -10.53
CA ALA A 253 -16.38 6.93 -11.98
C ALA A 253 -17.75 7.15 -12.65
N VAL A 254 -18.83 6.62 -12.07
CA VAL A 254 -20.20 6.79 -12.57
C VAL A 254 -20.67 8.23 -12.40
N GLU A 255 -20.31 8.87 -11.29
CA GLU A 255 -20.69 10.26 -10.98
C GLU A 255 -19.84 11.32 -11.70
N GLY A 256 -18.87 10.90 -12.53
CA GLY A 256 -18.08 11.83 -13.34
C GLY A 256 -16.90 12.49 -12.61
N ARG A 257 -16.44 11.91 -11.49
CA ARG A 257 -15.45 12.53 -10.58
C ARG A 257 -14.01 12.05 -10.78
N THR A 258 -13.77 11.02 -11.59
CA THR A 258 -12.43 10.45 -11.77
C THR A 258 -12.01 10.30 -13.21
N VAL A 259 -10.73 9.98 -13.44
CA VAL A 259 -10.17 9.66 -14.75
C VAL A 259 -10.87 8.46 -15.43
N PHE A 260 -11.57 7.62 -14.67
CA PHE A 260 -12.33 6.48 -15.17
C PHE A 260 -13.77 6.82 -15.57
N SER A 261 -14.16 8.07 -15.44
CA SER A 261 -15.43 8.61 -15.93
C SER A 261 -15.36 8.86 -17.43
N ARG A 262 -16.50 8.67 -18.11
CA ARG A 262 -16.64 9.01 -19.53
C ARG A 262 -17.30 10.37 -19.69
N PRO A 263 -16.78 11.27 -20.55
CA PRO A 263 -17.49 12.48 -20.90
C PRO A 263 -18.90 12.17 -21.42
N GLY A 264 -19.91 12.80 -20.82
CA GLY A 264 -21.32 12.54 -21.19
C GLY A 264 -22.00 11.41 -20.41
N GLY A 265 -21.32 10.78 -19.47
CA GLY A 265 -21.85 9.77 -18.55
C GLY A 265 -21.30 8.35 -18.76
N GLY A 266 -21.36 7.55 -17.70
CA GLY A 266 -20.82 6.20 -17.66
C GLY A 266 -19.33 6.14 -17.35
N THR A 267 -18.77 4.95 -17.46
CA THR A 267 -17.37 4.66 -17.11
C THR A 267 -16.54 4.25 -18.31
N ARG A 268 -15.23 4.27 -18.17
CA ARG A 268 -14.27 3.80 -19.19
C ARG A 268 -14.03 2.29 -19.15
N LEU A 269 -14.86 1.51 -18.45
CA LEU A 269 -14.76 0.04 -18.46
C LEU A 269 -14.73 -0.50 -19.90
N GLY A 270 -13.79 -1.42 -20.16
CA GLY A 270 -13.52 -1.98 -21.48
C GLY A 270 -12.62 -1.14 -22.38
N GLU A 271 -12.23 0.08 -22.00
CA GLU A 271 -11.28 0.89 -22.76
C GLU A 271 -9.86 0.43 -22.59
N THR A 272 -9.07 0.47 -23.66
CA THR A 272 -7.64 0.17 -23.62
C THR A 272 -6.90 1.33 -22.95
N LEU A 273 -6.20 1.03 -21.86
CA LEU A 273 -5.35 1.97 -21.11
C LEU A 273 -3.87 1.81 -21.47
N SER A 274 -3.45 0.63 -21.95
CA SER A 274 -2.06 0.35 -22.32
C SER A 274 -1.97 -0.39 -23.66
N PRO A 275 -1.01 -0.03 -24.54
CA PRO A 275 -0.73 -0.82 -25.73
C PRO A 275 0.00 -2.14 -25.42
N LEU A 276 0.63 -2.24 -24.24
CA LEU A 276 1.24 -3.44 -23.73
C LEU A 276 0.16 -4.34 -23.06
N PRO A 277 0.27 -5.66 -23.13
CA PRO A 277 -0.69 -6.58 -22.56
C PRO A 277 -0.56 -6.70 -21.03
N LEU A 278 -0.48 -5.56 -20.36
CA LEU A 278 -0.28 -5.48 -18.90
C LEU A 278 -1.58 -5.83 -18.17
N THR A 279 -1.44 -6.61 -17.09
CA THR A 279 -2.55 -6.94 -16.20
C THR A 279 -2.25 -6.41 -14.80
N LEU A 280 -3.03 -5.41 -14.36
CA LEU A 280 -3.00 -4.89 -13.00
C LEU A 280 -4.03 -5.65 -12.18
N ARG A 281 -3.57 -6.36 -11.16
CA ARG A 281 -4.42 -7.25 -10.37
C ARG A 281 -4.13 -7.18 -8.87
N SER A 282 -5.06 -7.73 -8.11
CA SER A 282 -4.89 -8.04 -6.69
C SER A 282 -5.31 -9.49 -6.45
N ASP A 283 -4.60 -10.19 -5.57
CA ASP A 283 -4.94 -11.54 -5.12
C ASP A 283 -4.55 -11.69 -3.65
N PRO A 284 -5.51 -11.85 -2.72
CA PRO A 284 -5.19 -12.00 -1.31
C PRO A 284 -4.32 -13.21 -0.99
N ASN A 285 -4.20 -14.18 -1.90
CA ASN A 285 -3.36 -15.36 -1.74
C ASN A 285 -2.02 -15.29 -2.51
N GLU A 286 -1.66 -14.13 -3.08
CA GLU A 286 -0.38 -13.99 -3.81
C GLU A 286 0.81 -14.29 -2.90
N PRO A 287 1.65 -15.29 -3.24
CA PRO A 287 2.77 -15.70 -2.38
C PRO A 287 3.74 -14.55 -2.04
N GLY A 288 3.91 -14.29 -0.76
CA GLY A 288 4.76 -13.21 -0.22
C GLY A 288 4.12 -11.82 -0.24
N LEU A 289 2.89 -11.69 -0.77
CA LEU A 289 2.09 -10.47 -0.77
C LEU A 289 0.68 -10.75 -0.22
N GLU A 290 0.52 -11.82 0.56
CA GLU A 290 -0.78 -12.21 1.11
C GLU A 290 -1.44 -11.06 1.88
N SER A 291 -2.74 -10.91 1.72
CA SER A 291 -3.57 -9.91 2.40
C SER A 291 -4.86 -10.53 2.93
N ALA A 292 -5.67 -9.76 3.65
CA ALA A 292 -6.92 -10.26 4.21
C ALA A 292 -7.84 -10.84 3.12
N PRO A 293 -8.33 -12.10 3.28
CA PRO A 293 -9.20 -12.75 2.31
C PRO A 293 -10.69 -12.41 2.50
N PHE A 294 -10.99 -11.43 3.33
CA PHE A 294 -12.32 -10.88 3.56
C PHE A 294 -12.23 -9.39 3.89
N VAL A 295 -13.33 -8.69 3.68
CA VAL A 295 -13.43 -7.25 3.96
C VAL A 295 -13.35 -7.01 5.47
N ILE A 296 -12.51 -6.07 5.87
CA ILE A 296 -12.35 -5.54 7.22
C ILE A 296 -12.51 -4.02 7.09
N ALA A 297 -13.72 -3.51 7.36
CA ALA A 297 -14.04 -2.09 7.26
C ALA A 297 -14.34 -1.52 8.64
N HIS A 298 -13.53 -0.56 9.06
CA HIS A 298 -13.70 0.16 10.34
C HIS A 298 -14.60 1.39 10.22
N ALA A 299 -14.89 1.81 8.99
CA ALA A 299 -15.77 2.92 8.67
C ALA A 299 -16.43 2.66 7.31
N SER A 300 -17.43 3.44 6.94
CA SER A 300 -17.95 3.48 5.57
C SER A 300 -17.40 4.68 4.81
N GLY A 301 -17.12 4.49 3.53
CA GLY A 301 -16.63 5.48 2.59
C GLY A 301 -16.99 5.12 1.15
N ASP A 302 -16.34 5.74 0.19
CA ASP A 302 -16.58 5.45 -1.24
C ASP A 302 -15.98 4.11 -1.69
N ASP A 303 -14.96 3.62 -0.99
CA ASP A 303 -14.19 2.42 -1.28
C ASP A 303 -14.54 1.21 -0.39
N GLU A 304 -15.14 1.44 0.78
CA GLU A 304 -15.50 0.40 1.72
C GLU A 304 -16.84 0.68 2.42
N SER A 305 -17.46 -0.36 2.96
CA SER A 305 -18.70 -0.27 3.73
C SER A 305 -18.63 -1.15 4.96
N VAL A 306 -19.05 -0.64 6.10
CA VAL A 306 -19.13 -1.42 7.33
C VAL A 306 -20.13 -2.59 7.22
N PHE A 307 -21.08 -2.50 6.31
CA PHE A 307 -22.04 -3.59 6.02
C PHE A 307 -21.38 -4.72 5.24
N ASP A 308 -20.24 -4.49 4.56
CA ASP A 308 -19.51 -5.49 3.79
C ASP A 308 -18.51 -6.30 4.63
N ASN A 309 -18.41 -6.02 5.93
CA ASN A 309 -17.53 -6.76 6.84
C ASN A 309 -17.73 -8.27 6.76
N GLY A 310 -16.64 -9.00 6.53
CA GLY A 310 -16.64 -10.44 6.35
C GLY A 310 -16.97 -10.93 4.93
N LEU A 311 -17.25 -10.03 3.98
CA LEU A 311 -17.44 -10.41 2.59
C LEU A 311 -16.13 -11.01 2.04
N PRO A 312 -16.16 -12.21 1.43
CA PRO A 312 -14.94 -12.80 0.86
C PRO A 312 -14.30 -11.92 -0.22
N VAL A 313 -12.98 -11.76 -0.15
CA VAL A 313 -12.16 -11.10 -1.18
C VAL A 313 -11.40 -12.18 -1.94
N GLY A 314 -11.53 -12.20 -3.25
CA GLY A 314 -10.82 -13.10 -4.15
C GLY A 314 -9.91 -12.36 -5.13
N PRO A 315 -9.27 -13.10 -6.05
CA PRO A 315 -8.49 -12.49 -7.13
C PRO A 315 -9.35 -11.57 -7.98
N VAL A 316 -8.81 -10.39 -8.32
CA VAL A 316 -9.46 -9.41 -9.19
C VAL A 316 -8.44 -8.79 -10.15
N GLU A 317 -8.84 -8.59 -11.40
CA GLU A 317 -8.05 -7.87 -12.40
C GLU A 317 -8.68 -6.50 -12.62
N TRP A 318 -7.98 -5.47 -12.22
CA TRP A 318 -8.39 -4.08 -12.42
C TRP A 318 -8.20 -3.64 -13.87
N VAL A 319 -7.04 -4.01 -14.42
CA VAL A 319 -6.72 -3.89 -15.84
C VAL A 319 -6.37 -5.28 -16.34
N ARG A 320 -6.98 -5.74 -17.41
CA ARG A 320 -6.74 -7.04 -18.03
C ARG A 320 -6.18 -6.87 -19.42
N ALA A 321 -4.97 -7.39 -19.67
CA ALA A 321 -4.30 -7.30 -20.96
C ALA A 321 -4.36 -5.89 -21.58
N GLY A 322 -4.14 -4.86 -20.79
CA GLY A 322 -4.14 -3.45 -21.17
C GLY A 322 -5.50 -2.75 -21.14
N ALA A 323 -6.61 -3.44 -20.92
CA ALA A 323 -7.95 -2.83 -20.88
C ALA A 323 -8.48 -2.72 -19.44
N LEU A 324 -9.17 -1.62 -19.11
CA LEU A 324 -9.83 -1.45 -17.81
C LEU A 324 -10.96 -2.48 -17.67
N ASP A 325 -10.84 -3.38 -16.68
CA ASP A 325 -11.77 -4.51 -16.49
C ASP A 325 -12.68 -4.33 -15.28
N ARG A 326 -12.16 -3.81 -14.17
CA ARG A 326 -12.90 -3.63 -12.91
C ARG A 326 -12.60 -2.30 -12.27
N LEU A 327 -13.56 -1.85 -11.46
CA LEU A 327 -13.42 -0.73 -10.53
C LEU A 327 -13.75 -1.23 -9.12
N ILE A 328 -13.21 -0.60 -8.09
CA ILE A 328 -13.54 -0.94 -6.70
C ILE A 328 -15.02 -0.68 -6.47
N THR A 329 -15.75 -1.72 -6.06
CA THR A 329 -17.22 -1.71 -6.04
C THR A 329 -17.71 -2.42 -4.77
N THR A 330 -18.30 -1.66 -3.83
CA THR A 330 -18.99 -2.19 -2.66
C THR A 330 -20.30 -2.85 -3.06
N ARG A 331 -20.95 -3.62 -2.18
CA ARG A 331 -22.29 -4.17 -2.44
C ARG A 331 -23.32 -3.09 -2.70
N HIS A 332 -23.23 -1.96 -1.97
CA HIS A 332 -24.09 -0.81 -2.20
C HIS A 332 -23.90 -0.24 -3.60
N THR A 333 -22.66 0.09 -3.98
CA THR A 333 -22.35 0.63 -5.30
C THR A 333 -22.73 -0.35 -6.44
N ALA A 334 -22.56 -1.67 -6.21
CA ALA A 334 -23.01 -2.69 -7.16
C ALA A 334 -24.53 -2.64 -7.39
N GLY A 335 -25.31 -2.44 -6.32
CA GLY A 335 -26.76 -2.26 -6.39
C GLY A 335 -27.17 -1.01 -7.18
N LEU A 336 -26.43 0.09 -7.05
CA LEU A 336 -26.69 1.35 -7.75
C LEU A 336 -26.31 1.29 -9.24
N THR A 337 -25.21 0.61 -9.56
CA THR A 337 -24.57 0.70 -10.88
C THR A 337 -24.79 -0.54 -11.76
N GLY A 338 -25.19 -1.67 -11.16
CA GLY A 338 -25.25 -2.97 -11.84
C GLY A 338 -23.88 -3.59 -12.11
N MET A 339 -22.79 -2.99 -11.62
CA MET A 339 -21.44 -3.57 -11.72
C MET A 339 -21.28 -4.74 -10.75
N PRO A 340 -20.42 -5.72 -11.07
CA PRO A 340 -20.13 -6.79 -10.13
C PRO A 340 -19.39 -6.23 -8.89
N VAL A 341 -19.69 -6.80 -7.73
CA VAL A 341 -18.99 -6.49 -6.48
C VAL A 341 -17.50 -6.83 -6.63
N ALA A 342 -16.65 -5.90 -6.32
CA ALA A 342 -15.18 -6.03 -6.37
C ALA A 342 -14.57 -5.18 -5.24
N PRO A 343 -14.48 -5.71 -4.01
CA PRO A 343 -13.88 -4.99 -2.89
C PRO A 343 -12.42 -4.70 -3.16
N GLY A 344 -11.92 -3.61 -2.58
CA GLY A 344 -10.50 -3.32 -2.56
C GLY A 344 -9.71 -4.45 -1.89
N ALA A 345 -8.50 -4.72 -2.36
CA ALA A 345 -7.60 -5.71 -1.80
C ALA A 345 -6.31 -5.08 -1.30
N GLY A 346 -5.66 -5.73 -0.34
CA GLY A 346 -4.50 -5.19 0.36
C GLY A 346 -3.17 -5.38 -0.39
N ASN A 347 -3.16 -5.78 -1.66
CA ASN A 347 -1.96 -5.88 -2.50
C ASN A 347 -2.21 -5.43 -3.94
N LEU A 348 -1.14 -5.16 -4.69
CA LEU A 348 -1.23 -4.72 -6.08
C LEU A 348 -0.07 -5.28 -6.90
N ILE A 349 -0.39 -5.96 -7.99
CA ILE A 349 0.57 -6.62 -8.86
C ILE A 349 0.35 -6.17 -10.30
N LEU A 350 1.42 -5.78 -10.99
CA LEU A 350 1.39 -5.53 -12.44
C LEU A 350 2.16 -6.64 -13.16
N ASP A 351 1.43 -7.46 -13.90
CA ASP A 351 1.97 -8.55 -14.72
C ASP A 351 1.92 -8.24 -16.21
N GLY A 352 2.49 -9.11 -17.03
CA GLY A 352 2.46 -9.04 -18.48
C GLY A 352 3.62 -8.27 -19.09
N GLY A 353 4.66 -7.98 -18.27
CA GLY A 353 5.93 -7.48 -18.74
C GLY A 353 6.78 -8.55 -19.42
N GLY A 354 7.96 -8.15 -19.89
CA GLY A 354 8.99 -9.06 -20.39
C GLY A 354 9.83 -9.68 -19.28
N ASP A 355 10.93 -10.33 -19.65
CA ASP A 355 11.86 -10.99 -18.72
C ASP A 355 13.06 -10.09 -18.35
N ARG A 356 13.21 -8.92 -18.97
CA ARG A 356 14.36 -8.04 -18.77
C ARG A 356 14.41 -7.47 -17.36
N SER A 357 15.59 -7.44 -16.79
CA SER A 357 15.85 -6.67 -15.58
C SER A 357 15.93 -5.16 -15.86
N LEU A 358 15.89 -4.34 -14.81
CA LEU A 358 16.10 -2.89 -14.93
C LEU A 358 17.50 -2.58 -15.53
N GLU A 359 18.54 -3.33 -15.14
CA GLU A 359 19.91 -3.15 -15.65
C GLU A 359 19.97 -3.45 -17.15
N GLU A 360 19.29 -4.50 -17.62
CA GLU A 360 19.20 -4.84 -19.04
C GLU A 360 18.42 -3.77 -19.83
N MET A 361 17.38 -3.19 -19.22
CA MET A 361 16.67 -2.07 -19.82
C MET A 361 17.54 -0.81 -19.90
N VAL A 362 18.34 -0.52 -18.87
CA VAL A 362 19.34 0.57 -18.88
C VAL A 362 20.36 0.33 -20.00
N ALA A 363 20.91 -0.90 -20.10
CA ALA A 363 21.90 -1.27 -21.12
C ALA A 363 21.36 -1.13 -22.56
N ALA A 364 20.05 -1.21 -22.75
CA ALA A 364 19.38 -1.05 -24.05
C ALA A 364 18.92 0.40 -24.33
N THR A 365 19.24 1.36 -23.47
CA THR A 365 18.79 2.75 -23.58
C THR A 365 19.87 3.60 -24.26
N GLU A 366 19.53 4.20 -25.40
CA GLU A 366 20.44 5.13 -26.09
C GLU A 366 20.63 6.42 -25.28
N ARG A 367 19.51 7.06 -24.88
CA ARG A 367 19.51 8.24 -24.02
C ARG A 367 18.19 8.36 -23.28
N GLY A 368 18.23 8.49 -21.97
CA GLY A 368 17.05 8.62 -21.12
C GLY A 368 17.41 8.93 -19.67
N LEU A 369 16.39 9.02 -18.82
CA LEU A 369 16.56 9.20 -17.38
C LEU A 369 16.21 7.88 -16.68
N LEU A 370 17.01 7.50 -15.69
CA LEU A 370 16.66 6.49 -14.68
C LEU A 370 16.17 7.23 -13.44
N LEU A 371 14.92 7.00 -13.05
CA LEU A 371 14.23 7.74 -12.00
C LEU A 371 13.95 6.84 -10.80
N THR A 372 14.91 6.72 -9.89
CA THR A 372 14.88 5.70 -8.83
C THR A 372 13.98 6.04 -7.63
N CYS A 373 13.54 7.28 -7.48
CA CYS A 373 12.76 7.71 -6.33
C CYS A 373 11.82 8.86 -6.70
N LEU A 374 10.55 8.66 -6.41
CA LEU A 374 9.51 9.69 -6.44
C LEU A 374 9.18 10.13 -5.03
N TRP A 375 8.75 11.38 -4.88
CA TRP A 375 8.46 11.97 -3.59
C TRP A 375 7.40 13.06 -3.67
N TYR A 376 6.63 13.24 -2.61
CA TYR A 376 5.64 14.30 -2.48
C TYR A 376 4.59 14.27 -3.58
N ILE A 377 4.08 13.08 -3.88
CA ILE A 377 3.07 12.88 -4.91
C ILE A 377 1.73 13.43 -4.42
N ARG A 378 1.12 14.31 -5.21
CA ARG A 378 -0.19 14.91 -4.91
C ARG A 378 -1.02 14.97 -6.17
N GLU A 379 -2.32 14.73 -6.02
CA GLU A 379 -3.29 14.91 -7.09
C GLU A 379 -3.52 16.40 -7.35
N VAL A 380 -3.54 16.75 -8.63
CA VAL A 380 -3.81 18.10 -9.13
C VAL A 380 -5.21 18.16 -9.75
N ASP A 381 -5.58 17.12 -10.50
CA ASP A 381 -6.85 17.03 -11.20
C ASP A 381 -7.35 15.58 -11.22
N PRO A 382 -8.44 15.25 -10.48
CA PRO A 382 -8.99 13.91 -10.44
C PRO A 382 -9.60 13.47 -11.78
N ALA A 383 -10.08 14.39 -12.61
CA ALA A 383 -10.71 14.05 -13.89
C ALA A 383 -9.72 13.47 -14.90
N THR A 384 -8.44 13.81 -14.77
CA THR A 384 -7.34 13.27 -15.59
C THR A 384 -6.37 12.42 -14.78
N LEU A 385 -6.56 12.35 -13.46
CA LEU A 385 -5.60 11.81 -12.50
C LEU A 385 -4.20 12.42 -12.70
N LEU A 386 -4.16 13.74 -12.93
CA LEU A 386 -2.90 14.44 -13.03
C LEU A 386 -2.24 14.51 -11.65
N LEU A 387 -1.10 13.88 -11.51
CA LEU A 387 -0.29 13.90 -10.32
C LEU A 387 0.88 14.87 -10.50
N THR A 388 1.22 15.61 -9.45
CA THR A 388 2.49 16.34 -9.34
C THR A 388 3.32 15.73 -8.23
N GLY A 389 4.63 15.76 -8.37
CA GLY A 389 5.54 15.28 -7.34
C GLY A 389 6.94 15.79 -7.58
N LEU A 390 7.87 15.34 -6.75
CA LEU A 390 9.28 15.67 -6.82
C LEU A 390 10.09 14.41 -7.11
N THR A 391 11.19 14.57 -7.85
CA THR A 391 12.25 13.57 -7.88
C THR A 391 13.21 13.83 -6.72
N ARG A 392 13.81 12.78 -6.18
CA ARG A 392 14.75 12.87 -5.07
C ARG A 392 15.67 11.65 -5.02
N ASP A 393 16.87 11.81 -4.47
CA ASP A 393 17.79 10.70 -4.18
C ASP A 393 18.05 9.73 -5.35
N GLY A 394 18.07 10.23 -6.60
CA GLY A 394 18.42 9.41 -7.73
C GLY A 394 17.66 9.68 -9.03
N VAL A 395 17.97 10.80 -9.68
CA VAL A 395 17.72 10.98 -11.11
C VAL A 395 19.05 10.83 -11.82
N TYR A 396 19.16 9.82 -12.67
CA TYR A 396 20.42 9.56 -13.37
C TYR A 396 20.22 9.66 -14.88
N LEU A 397 21.20 10.25 -15.57
CA LEU A 397 21.25 10.25 -17.03
C LEU A 397 21.85 8.93 -17.52
N VAL A 398 21.15 8.29 -18.43
CA VAL A 398 21.64 7.12 -19.17
C VAL A 398 21.99 7.56 -20.57
N GLU A 399 23.19 7.23 -21.05
CA GLU A 399 23.64 7.43 -22.42
C GLU A 399 24.38 6.20 -22.93
N ASN A 400 24.01 5.69 -24.10
CA ASN A 400 24.59 4.51 -24.74
C ASN A 400 24.66 3.26 -23.83
N GLY A 401 23.60 3.04 -23.05
CA GLY A 401 23.49 1.88 -22.16
C GLY A 401 24.21 2.02 -20.82
N GLU A 402 24.77 3.16 -20.50
CA GLU A 402 25.51 3.41 -19.26
C GLU A 402 24.95 4.61 -18.50
N VAL A 403 24.93 4.51 -17.17
CA VAL A 403 24.60 5.66 -16.30
C VAL A 403 25.82 6.58 -16.26
N VAL A 404 25.68 7.80 -16.78
CA VAL A 404 26.79 8.74 -16.94
C VAL A 404 26.89 9.79 -15.83
N GLY A 405 25.86 9.96 -15.01
CA GLY A 405 25.88 10.86 -13.88
C GLY A 405 24.50 11.14 -13.28
N GLU A 406 24.50 11.81 -12.13
CA GLU A 406 23.31 12.31 -11.46
C GLU A 406 22.82 13.61 -12.11
N VAL A 407 21.51 13.72 -12.27
CA VAL A 407 20.86 14.93 -12.81
C VAL A 407 20.22 15.71 -11.65
N ASN A 408 20.07 17.01 -11.84
CA ASN A 408 19.32 17.85 -10.91
C ASN A 408 17.90 17.33 -10.68
N ASN A 409 17.33 17.62 -9.52
CA ASN A 409 15.94 17.25 -9.21
C ASN A 409 14.92 18.06 -10.01
N PHE A 410 13.78 17.45 -10.24
CA PHE A 410 12.65 18.04 -10.94
C PHE A 410 11.37 17.96 -10.12
N ARG A 411 10.43 18.83 -10.44
CA ARG A 411 9.02 18.56 -10.27
C ARG A 411 8.54 17.82 -11.52
N PHE A 412 7.78 16.77 -11.34
CA PHE A 412 7.09 16.10 -12.45
C PHE A 412 5.58 16.34 -12.38
N ASN A 413 4.94 16.25 -13.55
CA ASN A 413 3.49 16.27 -13.70
C ASN A 413 3.10 15.15 -14.65
N GLU A 414 2.52 14.07 -14.13
CA GLU A 414 2.16 12.88 -14.89
C GLU A 414 0.83 12.29 -14.42
N SER A 415 0.10 11.67 -15.35
CA SER A 415 -1.04 10.82 -15.04
C SER A 415 -0.63 9.35 -15.17
N PRO A 416 -0.86 8.49 -14.16
CA PRO A 416 -0.58 7.06 -14.27
C PRO A 416 -1.28 6.40 -15.45
N VAL A 417 -2.50 6.81 -15.77
CA VAL A 417 -3.27 6.30 -16.89
C VAL A 417 -2.63 6.68 -18.23
N ASP A 418 -2.21 7.95 -18.39
CA ASP A 418 -1.50 8.40 -19.59
C ASP A 418 -0.13 7.76 -19.70
N LEU A 419 0.54 7.53 -18.58
CA LEU A 419 1.83 6.86 -18.51
C LEU A 419 1.73 5.42 -19.04
N LEU A 420 0.73 4.66 -18.60
CA LEU A 420 0.47 3.31 -19.12
C LEU A 420 0.17 3.31 -20.62
N SER A 421 -0.55 4.34 -21.12
CA SER A 421 -0.87 4.47 -22.54
C SER A 421 0.34 4.73 -23.44
N ARG A 422 1.41 5.30 -22.87
CA ARG A 422 2.67 5.63 -23.57
C ARG A 422 3.78 4.62 -23.31
N ALA A 423 3.62 3.71 -22.34
CA ALA A 423 4.64 2.73 -22.00
C ALA A 423 5.00 1.88 -23.23
N THR A 424 6.29 1.77 -23.54
CA THR A 424 6.82 1.05 -24.70
C THR A 424 7.49 -0.26 -24.35
N GLU A 425 7.88 -0.43 -23.10
CA GLU A 425 8.51 -1.65 -22.58
C GLU A 425 8.17 -1.81 -21.11
N ALA A 426 7.94 -3.06 -20.69
CA ALA A 426 7.84 -3.46 -19.30
C ALA A 426 8.84 -4.60 -19.05
N GLY A 427 9.59 -4.52 -17.98
CA GLY A 427 10.53 -5.55 -17.53
C GLY A 427 9.83 -6.70 -16.81
N ARG A 428 10.60 -7.53 -16.11
CA ARG A 428 10.04 -8.57 -15.25
C ARG A 428 9.40 -7.95 -14.00
N THR A 429 8.33 -8.57 -13.54
CA THR A 429 7.65 -8.17 -12.30
C THR A 429 8.48 -8.59 -11.08
N GLU A 430 8.72 -7.67 -10.16
CA GLU A 430 9.49 -7.89 -8.94
C GLU A 430 8.76 -7.31 -7.72
N ARG A 431 8.84 -7.98 -6.56
CA ARG A 431 8.34 -7.40 -5.30
C ARG A 431 9.09 -6.10 -5.00
N THR A 432 8.36 -5.10 -4.61
CA THR A 432 8.91 -3.77 -4.37
C THR A 432 8.27 -3.07 -3.18
N LEU A 433 8.99 -2.13 -2.59
CA LEU A 433 8.44 -1.17 -1.63
C LEU A 433 8.13 0.12 -2.40
N PRO A 434 6.86 0.56 -2.46
CA PRO A 434 6.53 1.91 -2.93
C PRO A 434 7.11 2.91 -1.93
N ARG A 435 7.87 3.88 -2.42
CA ARG A 435 8.57 4.78 -1.50
C ARG A 435 7.65 5.82 -0.87
N GLU A 436 6.81 6.44 -1.65
CA GLU A 436 5.87 7.48 -1.18
C GLU A 436 4.80 6.90 -0.26
N TRP A 437 4.38 5.66 -0.53
CA TRP A 437 3.26 5.02 0.16
C TRP A 437 3.70 3.93 1.13
N SER A 438 4.99 3.86 1.50
CA SER A 438 5.55 2.81 2.37
C SER A 438 4.84 2.65 3.73
N ASP A 439 4.25 3.72 4.26
CA ASP A 439 3.48 3.69 5.51
C ASP A 439 2.04 3.18 5.33
N TRP A 440 1.53 3.10 4.10
CA TRP A 440 0.12 2.82 3.81
C TRP A 440 -0.10 1.57 2.97
N PHE A 441 0.82 1.27 2.05
CA PHE A 441 0.66 0.20 1.10
C PHE A 441 2.00 -0.48 0.81
N THR A 442 2.28 -1.59 1.49
CA THR A 442 3.60 -2.26 1.45
C THR A 442 3.68 -3.45 0.52
N ARG A 443 2.53 -3.99 0.07
CA ARG A 443 2.44 -5.24 -0.67
C ARG A 443 2.23 -4.98 -2.16
N ALA A 444 3.34 -4.71 -2.86
CA ALA A 444 3.33 -4.45 -4.30
C ALA A 444 4.38 -5.30 -5.03
N ALA A 445 4.05 -5.68 -6.27
CA ALA A 445 5.00 -6.24 -7.23
C ALA A 445 4.78 -5.60 -8.59
N MET A 446 5.84 -5.01 -9.15
CA MET A 446 5.77 -4.23 -10.38
C MET A 446 6.95 -4.54 -11.29
N PRO A 447 6.81 -4.44 -12.61
CA PRO A 447 7.93 -4.36 -13.53
C PRO A 447 8.55 -2.96 -13.55
N ALA A 448 9.77 -2.84 -14.01
CA ALA A 448 10.25 -1.55 -14.49
C ALA A 448 9.52 -1.18 -15.79
N LEU A 449 9.27 0.11 -16.02
CA LEU A 449 8.63 0.62 -17.22
C LEU A 449 9.54 1.60 -17.97
N ARG A 450 9.57 1.50 -19.31
CA ARG A 450 10.12 2.53 -20.20
C ARG A 450 8.97 3.40 -20.69
N VAL A 451 9.07 4.69 -20.41
CA VAL A 451 8.02 5.67 -20.75
C VAL A 451 8.66 6.82 -21.53
N PRO A 452 8.29 7.02 -22.79
CA PRO A 452 8.70 8.21 -23.53
C PRO A 452 8.00 9.45 -22.97
N ASP A 453 8.63 10.60 -23.17
CA ASP A 453 8.05 11.93 -22.90
C ASP A 453 7.57 12.13 -21.44
N PHE A 454 8.22 11.52 -20.46
CA PHE A 454 7.92 11.76 -19.05
C PHE A 454 8.16 13.23 -18.71
N ASN A 455 7.17 13.90 -18.12
CA ASN A 455 7.11 15.34 -17.99
C ASN A 455 7.83 15.85 -16.73
N MET A 456 9.07 16.26 -16.87
CA MET A 456 9.82 17.02 -15.87
C MET A 456 9.44 18.51 -15.98
N SER A 457 8.35 18.91 -15.33
CA SER A 457 7.65 20.19 -15.55
C SER A 457 8.44 21.41 -15.10
N SER A 458 9.32 21.27 -14.11
CA SER A 458 10.22 22.34 -13.67
C SER A 458 11.43 21.77 -12.94
N VAL A 459 12.55 22.50 -12.96
CA VAL A 459 13.71 22.18 -12.12
C VAL A 459 13.37 22.47 -10.67
N SER A 460 13.58 21.48 -9.79
CA SER A 460 13.42 21.62 -8.35
C SER A 460 14.77 21.99 -7.72
N LYS A 461 14.79 23.10 -6.98
CA LYS A 461 15.90 23.38 -6.07
C LYS A 461 15.71 22.53 -4.82
N GLY A 462 15.91 21.22 -4.94
CA GLY A 462 15.92 20.32 -3.80
C GLY A 462 16.96 20.78 -2.78
N VAL A 463 16.54 21.01 -1.57
CA VAL A 463 17.43 21.23 -0.43
C VAL A 463 17.70 19.87 0.21
#